data_67bb16a6f46fefc26c056c4001f742f0
#
_entry.id   67bb16a6f46fefc26c056c4001f742f0
#
_cell.length_a   1.000
_cell.length_b   1.000
_cell.length_c   1.000
_cell.angle_alpha   90.00
_cell.angle_beta   90.00
_cell.angle_gamma   90.00
#
_symmetry.space_group_name_H-M   'P 1'
#
loop_
_entity.id
_entity.type
_entity.pdbx_description
1 polymer ?
#
loop_
_entity_poly.entity_id
_entity_poly.type
_entity_poly.pdbx_seq_one_letter_code
_entity_poly.pdbx_strand_id
1 'polypeptide(L)'
;MQIDAVKRQLEAIHENCLYSAQAYFEASKRAELWGRLMVFIPACASAVSGFMAAFGNRTFWGGIAAVAGAVAATASFLGTTKKSSDFLVSARSYTVLRHKVKLELQFLSTEADYAEMRRLVEDLNNEYTQIVSTDIPVPNRSFDLASRRIEEGAAS
;
A
#
# COMPACT_ATOMS: atom_id res chain seq x y z
N MET A 1 -1.85 34.81 -13.81
CA MET A 1 -1.40 33.83 -14.84
C MET A 1 -0.25 32.93 -14.38
N GLN A 2 0.87 33.46 -13.83
CA GLN A 2 1.97 32.63 -13.36
C GLN A 2 1.65 31.86 -12.05
N ILE A 3 1.01 32.52 -11.09
CA ILE A 3 0.56 31.93 -9.82
C ILE A 3 -0.46 30.79 -10.05
N ASP A 4 -1.37 30.97 -10.99
CA ASP A 4 -2.36 29.94 -11.34
C ASP A 4 -1.70 28.69 -11.94
N ALA A 5 -0.56 28.83 -12.61
CA ALA A 5 0.20 27.69 -13.12
C ALA A 5 0.88 26.90 -11.97
N VAL A 6 1.47 27.61 -11.00
CA VAL A 6 2.04 27.00 -9.79
C VAL A 6 0.96 26.28 -9.00
N LYS A 7 -0.18 26.94 -8.75
CA LYS A 7 -1.31 26.35 -8.03
C LYS A 7 -1.79 25.05 -8.69
N ARG A 8 -2.00 25.07 -10.00
CA ARG A 8 -2.41 23.86 -10.76
C ARG A 8 -1.40 22.71 -10.64
N GLN A 9 -0.11 23.01 -10.63
CA GLN A 9 0.92 21.97 -10.45
C GLN A 9 0.90 21.39 -9.05
N LEU A 10 0.77 22.21 -8.01
CA LEU A 10 0.63 21.74 -6.63
C LEU A 10 -0.67 20.90 -6.46
N GLU A 11 -1.78 21.34 -7.03
CA GLU A 11 -3.04 20.59 -7.03
C GLU A 11 -2.86 19.22 -7.71
N ALA A 12 -2.17 19.16 -8.85
CA ALA A 12 -1.88 17.90 -9.54
C ALA A 12 -1.01 16.95 -8.71
N ILE A 13 0.05 17.47 -8.05
CA ILE A 13 0.89 16.66 -7.14
C ILE A 13 0.05 16.18 -5.97
N HIS A 14 -0.78 17.04 -5.36
CA HIS A 14 -1.67 16.69 -4.26
C HIS A 14 -2.62 15.54 -4.64
N GLU A 15 -3.26 15.65 -5.80
CA GLU A 15 -4.19 14.63 -6.31
C GLU A 15 -3.47 13.31 -6.61
N ASN A 16 -2.34 13.35 -7.30
CA ASN A 16 -1.52 12.16 -7.55
C ASN A 16 -1.10 11.46 -6.26
N CYS A 17 -0.69 12.22 -5.23
CA CYS A 17 -0.35 11.68 -3.93
C CYS A 17 -1.57 11.05 -3.24
N LEU A 18 -2.77 11.64 -3.36
CA LEU A 18 -4.00 11.11 -2.81
C LEU A 18 -4.32 9.72 -3.41
N TYR A 19 -4.35 9.64 -4.75
CA TYR A 19 -4.61 8.37 -5.45
C TYR A 19 -3.57 7.31 -5.14
N SER A 20 -2.29 7.67 -5.19
CA SER A 20 -1.20 6.75 -4.88
C SER A 20 -1.29 6.26 -3.44
N ALA A 21 -1.41 7.14 -2.46
CA ALA A 21 -1.54 6.76 -1.06
C ALA A 21 -2.67 5.75 -0.84
N GLN A 22 -3.86 6.03 -1.41
CA GLN A 22 -5.02 5.16 -1.28
C GLN A 22 -4.81 3.80 -1.96
N ALA A 23 -4.22 3.78 -3.16
CA ALA A 23 -3.92 2.54 -3.88
C ALA A 23 -2.95 1.64 -3.09
N TYR A 24 -1.91 2.25 -2.50
CA TYR A 24 -0.95 1.54 -1.66
C TYR A 24 -1.56 1.05 -0.34
N PHE A 25 -2.47 1.81 0.30
CA PHE A 25 -3.21 1.34 1.46
C PHE A 25 -4.09 0.12 1.13
N GLU A 26 -4.79 0.14 0.00
CA GLU A 26 -5.61 -1.01 -0.43
C GLU A 26 -4.74 -2.23 -0.78
N ALA A 27 -3.59 -2.02 -1.42
CA ALA A 27 -2.63 -3.09 -1.69
C ALA A 27 -2.08 -3.70 -0.39
N SER A 28 -1.74 -2.85 0.59
CA SER A 28 -1.25 -3.29 1.91
C SER A 28 -2.27 -4.15 2.63
N LYS A 29 -3.53 -3.70 2.75
CA LYS A 29 -4.61 -4.45 3.42
C LYS A 29 -4.82 -5.83 2.77
N ARG A 30 -4.79 -5.89 1.45
CA ARG A 30 -4.95 -7.16 0.72
C ARG A 30 -3.75 -8.07 0.93
N ALA A 31 -2.54 -7.53 0.81
CA ALA A 31 -1.33 -8.31 1.03
C ALA A 31 -1.28 -8.88 2.47
N GLU A 32 -1.71 -8.11 3.46
CA GLU A 32 -1.82 -8.55 4.84
C GLU A 32 -2.85 -9.68 5.00
N LEU A 33 -4.05 -9.51 4.44
CA LEU A 33 -5.10 -10.51 4.52
C LEU A 33 -4.66 -11.83 3.87
N TRP A 34 -4.12 -11.77 2.65
CA TRP A 34 -3.62 -12.94 1.94
C TRP A 34 -2.44 -13.58 2.68
N GLY A 35 -1.53 -12.78 3.22
CA GLY A 35 -0.42 -13.28 4.02
C GLY A 35 -0.89 -14.05 5.25
N ARG A 36 -1.88 -13.53 5.97
CA ARG A 36 -2.49 -14.21 7.13
C ARG A 36 -3.21 -15.50 6.72
N LEU A 37 -3.99 -15.47 5.65
CA LEU A 37 -4.73 -16.65 5.17
C LEU A 37 -3.80 -17.77 4.70
N MET A 38 -2.71 -17.44 4.01
CA MET A 38 -1.71 -18.39 3.53
C MET A 38 -0.99 -19.14 4.66
N VAL A 39 -0.92 -18.56 5.86
CA VAL A 39 -0.37 -19.22 7.04
C VAL A 39 -1.47 -19.92 7.84
N PHE A 40 -2.59 -19.24 8.07
CA PHE A 40 -3.65 -19.70 8.95
C PHE A 40 -4.38 -20.94 8.41
N ILE A 41 -4.76 -20.96 7.13
CA ILE A 41 -5.51 -22.07 6.54
C ILE A 41 -4.72 -23.39 6.58
N PRO A 42 -3.44 -23.43 6.13
CA PRO A 42 -2.65 -24.67 6.25
C PRO A 42 -2.38 -25.08 7.70
N ALA A 43 -2.20 -24.11 8.61
CA ALA A 43 -2.01 -24.42 10.02
C ALA A 43 -3.24 -25.09 10.63
N CYS A 44 -4.46 -24.59 10.33
CA CYS A 44 -5.70 -25.23 10.76
C CYS A 44 -5.86 -26.62 10.12
N ALA A 45 -5.58 -26.76 8.83
CA ALA A 45 -5.65 -28.06 8.14
C ALA A 45 -4.68 -29.07 8.77
N SER A 46 -3.46 -28.65 9.12
CA SER A 46 -2.49 -29.50 9.81
C SER A 46 -2.98 -29.94 11.19
N ALA A 47 -3.52 -29.02 11.98
CA ALA A 47 -4.07 -29.32 13.31
C ALA A 47 -5.23 -30.29 13.26
N VAL A 48 -6.21 -30.07 12.37
CA VAL A 48 -7.36 -30.95 12.17
C VAL A 48 -6.91 -32.34 11.70
N SER A 49 -6.00 -32.39 10.72
CA SER A 49 -5.49 -33.66 10.19
C SER A 49 -4.70 -34.44 11.24
N GLY A 50 -3.91 -33.75 12.09
CA GLY A 50 -3.21 -34.35 13.21
C GLY A 50 -4.18 -34.97 14.24
N PHE A 51 -5.26 -34.26 14.57
CA PHE A 51 -6.32 -34.77 15.43
C PHE A 51 -7.04 -35.99 14.83
N MET A 52 -7.43 -35.93 13.57
CA MET A 52 -8.09 -37.03 12.88
C MET A 52 -7.20 -38.26 12.72
N ALA A 53 -5.89 -38.11 12.65
CA ALA A 53 -4.95 -39.24 12.62
C ALA A 53 -4.97 -40.08 13.91
N ALA A 54 -5.38 -39.51 15.04
CA ALA A 54 -5.53 -40.23 16.30
C ALA A 54 -6.73 -41.17 16.31
N PHE A 55 -7.79 -40.88 15.50
CA PHE A 55 -9.04 -41.62 15.53
C PHE A 55 -9.30 -42.46 14.25
N GLY A 56 -8.47 -42.32 13.22
CA GLY A 56 -8.71 -42.96 11.94
C GLY A 56 -7.44 -43.45 11.24
N ASN A 57 -7.47 -43.35 9.89
CA ASN A 57 -6.35 -43.80 9.04
C ASN A 57 -5.14 -42.88 9.21
N ARG A 58 -4.18 -43.30 10.06
CA ARG A 58 -3.00 -42.52 10.41
C ARG A 58 -2.15 -42.13 9.21
N THR A 59 -2.02 -43.01 8.21
CA THR A 59 -1.19 -42.75 7.04
C THR A 59 -1.77 -41.65 6.17
N PHE A 60 -3.08 -41.68 5.92
CA PHE A 60 -3.78 -40.67 5.11
C PHE A 60 -3.77 -39.29 5.79
N TRP A 61 -4.21 -39.21 7.03
CA TRP A 61 -4.30 -37.94 7.76
C TRP A 61 -2.92 -37.40 8.12
N GLY A 62 -1.95 -38.25 8.40
CA GLY A 62 -0.56 -37.86 8.62
C GLY A 62 0.06 -37.25 7.38
N GLY A 63 -0.23 -37.78 6.20
CA GLY A 63 0.22 -37.20 4.93
C GLY A 63 -0.35 -35.79 4.69
N ILE A 64 -1.65 -35.58 4.93
CA ILE A 64 -2.28 -34.25 4.82
C ILE A 64 -1.64 -33.26 5.81
N ALA A 65 -1.43 -33.67 7.07
CA ALA A 65 -0.81 -32.83 8.09
C ALA A 65 0.63 -32.40 7.70
N ALA A 66 1.42 -33.33 7.15
CA ALA A 66 2.78 -33.06 6.71
C ALA A 66 2.81 -32.04 5.54
N VAL A 67 1.96 -32.23 4.53
CA VAL A 67 1.86 -31.29 3.39
C VAL A 67 1.39 -29.91 3.85
N ALA A 68 0.33 -29.85 4.66
CA ALA A 68 -0.18 -28.58 5.18
C ALA A 68 0.86 -27.86 6.04
N GLY A 69 1.58 -28.58 6.89
CA GLY A 69 2.69 -28.04 7.69
C GLY A 69 3.82 -27.47 6.83
N ALA A 70 4.23 -28.21 5.78
CA ALA A 70 5.25 -27.76 4.84
C ALA A 70 4.82 -26.47 4.10
N VAL A 71 3.56 -26.38 3.65
CA VAL A 71 3.02 -25.16 3.01
C VAL A 71 3.02 -23.99 4.00
N ALA A 72 2.58 -24.18 5.23
CA ALA A 72 2.59 -23.13 6.26
C ALA A 72 4.02 -22.63 6.56
N ALA A 73 4.97 -23.55 6.71
CA ALA A 73 6.38 -23.21 6.92
C ALA A 73 6.96 -22.42 5.75
N THR A 74 6.71 -22.86 4.53
CA THR A 74 7.19 -22.19 3.31
C THR A 74 6.58 -20.77 3.19
N ALA A 75 5.27 -20.62 3.44
CA ALA A 75 4.60 -19.32 3.42
C ALA A 75 5.17 -18.36 4.46
N SER A 76 5.49 -18.85 5.65
CA SER A 76 6.14 -18.06 6.71
C SER A 76 7.55 -17.64 6.31
N PHE A 77 8.32 -18.52 5.69
CA PHE A 77 9.69 -18.26 5.25
C PHE A 77 9.74 -17.23 4.10
N LEU A 78 8.79 -17.29 3.15
CA LEU A 78 8.72 -16.38 2.02
C LEU A 78 8.33 -14.94 2.42
N GLY A 79 8.08 -14.67 3.69
CA GLY A 79 7.85 -13.32 4.21
C GLY A 79 6.63 -12.64 3.57
N THR A 80 5.52 -13.38 3.47
CA THR A 80 4.25 -12.87 2.89
C THR A 80 3.75 -11.57 3.52
N THR A 81 4.17 -11.29 4.76
CA THR A 81 3.89 -10.04 5.48
C THR A 81 4.79 -8.88 5.06
N LYS A 82 5.97 -9.13 4.49
CA LYS A 82 6.92 -8.09 4.08
C LYS A 82 6.31 -7.18 3.00
N LYS A 83 5.65 -7.75 1.99
CA LYS A 83 4.98 -6.95 0.94
C LYS A 83 3.92 -6.00 1.49
N SER A 84 3.18 -6.41 2.52
CA SER A 84 2.19 -5.54 3.17
C SER A 84 2.87 -4.35 3.84
N SER A 85 3.98 -4.59 4.55
CA SER A 85 4.79 -3.55 5.19
C SER A 85 5.36 -2.57 4.16
N ASP A 86 5.91 -3.08 3.07
CA ASP A 86 6.51 -2.24 2.01
C ASP A 86 5.44 -1.32 1.38
N PHE A 87 4.26 -1.86 1.03
CA PHE A 87 3.14 -1.05 0.55
C PHE A 87 2.68 0.00 1.57
N LEU A 88 2.69 -0.34 2.88
CA LEU A 88 2.31 0.61 3.91
C LEU A 88 3.32 1.75 4.05
N VAL A 89 4.60 1.47 3.90
CA VAL A 89 5.66 2.50 3.90
C VAL A 89 5.43 3.48 2.74
N SER A 90 5.23 2.98 1.52
CA SER A 90 4.93 3.82 0.36
C SER A 90 3.66 4.66 0.56
N ALA A 91 2.58 4.05 1.05
CA ALA A 91 1.35 4.78 1.35
C ALA A 91 1.55 5.95 2.32
N ARG A 92 2.36 5.74 3.36
CA ARG A 92 2.72 6.79 4.33
C ARG A 92 3.55 7.89 3.71
N SER A 93 4.52 7.55 2.85
CA SER A 93 5.36 8.54 2.16
C SER A 93 4.51 9.47 1.29
N TYR A 94 3.58 8.92 0.49
CA TYR A 94 2.63 9.74 -0.28
C TYR A 94 1.70 10.58 0.61
N THR A 95 1.27 10.04 1.76
CA THR A 95 0.44 10.79 2.70
C THR A 95 1.19 11.98 3.28
N VAL A 96 2.46 11.80 3.66
CA VAL A 96 3.30 12.89 4.18
C VAL A 96 3.52 13.97 3.13
N LEU A 97 3.88 13.57 1.90
CA LEU A 97 4.05 14.52 0.80
C LEU A 97 2.74 15.27 0.48
N ARG A 98 1.61 14.57 0.46
CA ARG A 98 0.29 15.18 0.30
C ARG A 98 0.04 16.28 1.34
N HIS A 99 0.37 16.02 2.61
CA HIS A 99 0.20 17.02 3.67
C HIS A 99 1.10 18.23 3.47
N LYS A 100 2.36 18.04 3.06
CA LYS A 100 3.25 19.16 2.73
C LYS A 100 2.66 20.02 1.62
N VAL A 101 2.24 19.39 0.51
CA VAL A 101 1.63 20.10 -0.61
C VAL A 101 0.35 20.85 -0.21
N LYS A 102 -0.49 20.23 0.63
CA LYS A 102 -1.72 20.86 1.15
C LYS A 102 -1.40 22.11 1.98
N LEU A 103 -0.39 22.07 2.82
CA LEU A 103 0.06 23.23 3.60
C LEU A 103 0.54 24.36 2.67
N GLU A 104 1.37 24.05 1.69
CA GLU A 104 1.86 25.04 0.74
C GLU A 104 0.71 25.67 -0.07
N LEU A 105 -0.29 24.88 -0.49
CA LEU A 105 -1.50 25.40 -1.14
C LEU A 105 -2.31 26.35 -0.25
N GLN A 106 -2.36 26.10 1.07
CA GLN A 106 -3.09 26.96 2.02
C GLN A 106 -2.36 28.27 2.31
N PHE A 107 -1.03 28.26 2.30
CA PHE A 107 -0.20 29.44 2.57
C PHE A 107 0.27 30.16 1.30
N LEU A 108 -0.18 29.72 0.13
CA LEU A 108 0.19 30.35 -1.14
C LEU A 108 -0.30 31.80 -1.16
N SER A 109 0.64 32.73 -0.99
CA SER A 109 0.36 34.17 -1.01
C SER A 109 0.45 34.72 -2.44
N THR A 110 -0.44 35.66 -2.76
CA THR A 110 -0.41 36.38 -4.04
C THR A 110 0.82 37.29 -4.16
N GLU A 111 1.49 37.60 -3.05
CA GLU A 111 2.66 38.46 -2.97
C GLU A 111 4.00 37.69 -2.97
N ALA A 112 3.97 36.34 -3.01
CA ALA A 112 5.18 35.53 -3.00
C ALA A 112 5.97 35.67 -4.31
N ASP A 113 7.29 35.63 -4.21
CA ASP A 113 8.17 35.68 -5.38
C ASP A 113 7.97 34.43 -6.25
N TYR A 114 7.72 34.64 -7.53
CA TYR A 114 7.53 33.55 -8.49
C TYR A 114 8.73 32.59 -8.56
N ALA A 115 9.95 33.10 -8.43
CA ALA A 115 11.15 32.27 -8.46
C ALA A 115 11.23 31.35 -7.24
N GLU A 116 10.79 31.79 -6.08
CA GLU A 116 10.72 30.99 -4.86
C GLU A 116 9.63 29.91 -4.96
N MET A 117 8.44 30.30 -5.43
CA MET A 117 7.35 29.35 -5.65
C MET A 117 7.70 28.26 -6.67
N ARG A 118 8.41 28.62 -7.73
CA ARG A 118 8.86 27.66 -8.72
C ARG A 118 9.83 26.65 -8.12
N ARG A 119 10.80 27.10 -7.31
CA ARG A 119 11.73 26.19 -6.61
C ARG A 119 10.99 25.25 -5.68
N LEU A 120 10.02 25.74 -4.93
CA LEU A 120 9.19 24.92 -4.06
C LEU A 120 8.48 23.80 -4.85
N VAL A 121 7.88 24.12 -5.99
CA VAL A 121 7.23 23.10 -6.85
C VAL A 121 8.24 22.09 -7.38
N GLU A 122 9.42 22.55 -7.80
CA GLU A 122 10.50 21.67 -8.27
C GLU A 122 10.96 20.71 -7.15
N ASP A 123 11.12 21.21 -5.92
CA ASP A 123 11.52 20.40 -4.76
C ASP A 123 10.46 19.35 -4.40
N LEU A 124 9.18 19.74 -4.34
CA LEU A 124 8.08 18.82 -4.08
C LEU A 124 7.91 17.78 -5.19
N ASN A 125 8.11 18.15 -6.44
CA ASN A 125 8.09 17.23 -7.57
C ASN A 125 9.28 16.25 -7.55
N ASN A 126 10.45 16.71 -7.11
CA ASN A 126 11.62 15.85 -6.92
C ASN A 126 11.37 14.83 -5.79
N GLU A 127 10.78 15.25 -4.67
CA GLU A 127 10.40 14.36 -3.58
C GLU A 127 9.38 13.31 -4.06
N TYR A 128 8.36 13.73 -4.84
CA TYR A 128 7.40 12.81 -5.47
C TYR A 128 8.09 11.78 -6.37
N THR A 129 8.97 12.24 -7.26
CA THR A 129 9.70 11.38 -8.19
C THR A 129 10.61 10.39 -7.45
N GLN A 130 11.23 10.82 -6.37
CA GLN A 130 12.04 9.95 -5.51
C GLN A 130 11.20 8.83 -4.90
N ILE A 131 10.01 9.14 -4.38
CA ILE A 131 9.09 8.13 -3.84
C ILE A 131 8.72 7.14 -4.95
N VAL A 132 8.27 7.63 -6.11
CA VAL A 132 7.90 6.78 -7.25
C VAL A 132 9.03 5.86 -7.70
N SER A 133 10.28 6.34 -7.69
CA SER A 133 11.44 5.56 -8.14
C SER A 133 11.81 4.40 -7.21
N THR A 134 11.42 4.48 -5.94
CA THR A 134 11.70 3.45 -4.93
C THR A 134 10.52 2.50 -4.69
N ASP A 135 9.36 2.83 -5.21
CA ASP A 135 8.13 2.11 -4.97
C ASP A 135 8.03 0.77 -5.71
N ILE A 136 7.36 -0.18 -5.05
CA ILE A 136 6.99 -1.46 -5.66
C ILE A 136 5.70 -1.29 -6.44
N PRO A 137 5.58 -1.83 -7.67
CA PRO A 137 4.36 -1.71 -8.47
C PRO A 137 3.11 -2.20 -7.75
N VAL A 138 2.07 -1.38 -7.73
CA VAL A 138 0.76 -1.73 -7.15
C VAL A 138 -0.08 -2.49 -8.18
N PRO A 139 -0.79 -3.56 -7.79
CA PRO A 139 -1.73 -4.25 -8.68
C PRO A 139 -2.85 -3.30 -9.16
N ASN A 140 -3.19 -3.35 -10.46
CA ASN A 140 -4.23 -2.50 -11.07
C ASN A 140 -5.56 -2.49 -10.29
N ARG A 141 -5.96 -3.65 -9.76
CA ARG A 141 -7.17 -3.78 -8.94
C ARG A 141 -7.19 -2.92 -7.67
N SER A 142 -6.02 -2.53 -7.14
CA SER A 142 -5.92 -1.62 -5.99
C SER A 142 -6.14 -0.18 -6.41
N PHE A 143 -5.76 0.19 -7.62
CA PHE A 143 -6.10 1.50 -8.21
C PHE A 143 -7.60 1.65 -8.44
N ASP A 144 -8.28 0.63 -8.99
CA ASP A 144 -9.74 0.67 -9.22
C ASP A 144 -10.51 0.86 -7.90
N LEU A 145 -10.05 0.22 -6.82
CA LEU A 145 -10.65 0.39 -5.50
C LEU A 145 -10.34 1.77 -4.89
N ALA A 146 -9.13 2.27 -5.11
CA ALA A 146 -8.76 3.60 -4.64
C ALA A 146 -9.63 4.67 -5.31
N SER A 147 -9.81 4.60 -6.64
CA SER A 147 -10.67 5.52 -7.38
C SER A 147 -12.09 5.52 -6.83
N ARG A 148 -12.70 4.35 -6.65
CA ARG A 148 -14.06 4.24 -6.08
C ARG A 148 -14.17 4.88 -4.70
N ARG A 149 -13.21 4.65 -3.81
CA ARG A 149 -13.21 5.23 -2.46
C ARG A 149 -13.04 6.73 -2.44
N ILE A 150 -12.24 7.26 -3.36
CA ILE A 150 -12.07 8.72 -3.51
C ILE A 150 -13.37 9.34 -4.03
N GLU A 151 -14.01 8.72 -5.05
CA GLU A 151 -15.30 9.14 -5.58
C GLU A 151 -16.43 9.08 -4.52
N GLU A 152 -16.39 8.09 -3.64
CA GLU A 152 -17.33 7.94 -2.51
C GLU A 152 -17.03 8.91 -1.34
N GLY A 153 -15.97 9.73 -1.41
CA GLY A 153 -15.59 10.69 -0.38
C GLY A 153 -14.93 10.07 0.86
N ALA A 154 -14.59 8.79 0.83
CA ALA A 154 -14.02 8.07 1.97
C ALA A 154 -12.53 8.37 2.22
N ALA A 155 -11.88 9.17 1.36
CA ALA A 155 -10.45 9.45 1.39
C ALA A 155 -10.11 10.96 1.33
N SER A 156 -11.09 11.85 1.53
CA SER A 156 -10.91 13.33 1.53
C SER A 156 -10.19 13.84 2.78
#